data_686c5b657d2d922c62503619f6471762
#
_entry.id   686c5b657d2d922c62503619f6471762
#
_cell.length_a   1.000
_cell.length_b   1.000
_cell.length_c   1.000
_cell.angle_alpha   90.00
_cell.angle_beta   90.00
_cell.angle_gamma   90.00
#
_symmetry.space_group_name_H-M   'P 1'
#
loop_
_entity.id
_entity.type
_entity.pdbx_description
1 polymer ?
#
loop_
_entity_poly.entity_id
_entity_poly.type
_entity_poly.pdbx_seq_one_letter_code
_entity_poly.pdbx_strand_id
1 'polypeptide(L)'
;RLIRRQRQMCIRDSDHIVPTFLNTASVTNGGLNYDQKQQLKTKRLLAAQGFYEASTLAFYSNAELDMLHIPADDEARKAIRILNPISENLSIMRTLLAPSMLNVIVDNLKKGNTEGRLFEMAPVYLAKELPINEHPHERQTLCIGAFGPEEDFFTVKGALEALAAGFGLSFDYKRETTPWLHPGISAAVYCGDKRLGVFGKLSNEINGELEIAKDQKDSQNIYLGELDYEALMSCVDGELRYQPLSPYAAVKRDLALVCDEKTTCGEIEETIKKASPLVGEIKLFDIYRGANLGEGKKSMAFTLSLSDPKKEVSTEEVERVVKKILGNLKFKLGIEIR
;
A
#
# COMPACT_ATOMS: atom_id res chain seq x y z
N ARG A 1 -36.91 -12.86 35.65
CA ARG A 1 -37.36 -12.77 34.22
C ARG A 1 -36.23 -12.95 33.23
N LEU A 2 -35.05 -12.36 33.45
CA LEU A 2 -33.87 -12.51 32.54
C LEU A 2 -33.33 -13.95 32.51
N ILE A 3 -33.18 -14.60 33.66
CA ILE A 3 -32.73 -16.00 33.77
C ILE A 3 -33.73 -16.96 33.09
N ARG A 4 -35.02 -16.65 33.12
CA ARG A 4 -36.04 -17.46 32.44
C ARG A 4 -35.96 -17.36 30.93
N ARG A 5 -35.62 -16.19 30.38
CA ARG A 5 -35.36 -15.98 28.92
C ARG A 5 -34.09 -16.68 28.45
N GLN A 6 -33.01 -16.62 29.24
CA GLN A 6 -31.78 -17.35 28.95
C GLN A 6 -31.96 -18.86 28.93
N ARG A 7 -32.72 -19.42 29.91
CA ARG A 7 -33.07 -20.86 29.92
C ARG A 7 -33.93 -21.26 28.72
N GLN A 8 -34.85 -20.43 28.30
CA GLN A 8 -35.67 -20.67 27.12
C GLN A 8 -34.83 -20.67 25.84
N MET A 9 -33.97 -19.65 25.64
CA MET A 9 -33.12 -19.52 24.46
C MET A 9 -32.03 -20.59 24.37
N CYS A 10 -31.30 -20.87 25.45
CA CYS A 10 -30.13 -21.75 25.37
C CYS A 10 -30.44 -23.22 25.60
N ILE A 11 -31.44 -23.57 26.41
CA ILE A 11 -31.71 -24.95 26.79
C ILE A 11 -32.87 -25.55 26.00
N ARG A 12 -33.92 -24.77 25.77
CA ARG A 12 -35.10 -25.31 25.09
C ARG A 12 -35.03 -25.22 23.57
N ASP A 13 -34.65 -24.04 23.07
CA ASP A 13 -34.76 -23.81 21.61
C ASP A 13 -33.64 -24.50 20.85
N SER A 14 -32.42 -24.55 21.40
CA SER A 14 -31.30 -25.24 20.73
C SER A 14 -31.51 -26.74 20.61
N ASP A 15 -32.11 -27.38 21.65
CA ASP A 15 -32.38 -28.82 21.61
C ASP A 15 -33.58 -29.20 20.78
N HIS A 16 -34.46 -28.24 20.42
CA HIS A 16 -35.67 -28.49 19.64
C HIS A 16 -35.58 -28.05 18.20
N ILE A 17 -34.53 -27.33 17.81
CA ILE A 17 -34.28 -26.98 16.40
C ILE A 17 -33.71 -28.20 15.71
N VAL A 18 -34.55 -28.86 14.90
CA VAL A 18 -34.11 -30.00 14.09
C VAL A 18 -33.29 -29.44 12.91
N PRO A 19 -32.02 -29.82 12.78
CA PRO A 19 -31.25 -29.43 11.61
C PRO A 19 -31.85 -30.03 10.34
N THR A 20 -32.04 -29.19 9.32
CA THR A 20 -32.57 -29.59 8.03
C THR A 20 -31.55 -29.35 6.94
N PHE A 21 -31.50 -30.24 5.93
CA PHE A 21 -30.74 -29.99 4.74
C PHE A 21 -31.52 -29.08 3.78
N LEU A 22 -30.81 -28.28 3.00
CA LEU A 22 -31.38 -27.51 1.91
C LEU A 22 -31.90 -28.49 0.85
N ASN A 23 -33.21 -28.64 0.75
CA ASN A 23 -33.85 -29.60 -0.17
C ASN A 23 -34.42 -28.94 -1.43
N THR A 24 -34.45 -27.62 -1.50
CA THR A 24 -35.01 -26.83 -2.60
C THR A 24 -33.98 -26.04 -3.38
N ALA A 25 -32.74 -25.96 -2.91
CA ALA A 25 -31.68 -25.25 -3.60
C ALA A 25 -31.12 -26.12 -4.74
N SER A 26 -31.01 -25.57 -5.93
CA SER A 26 -30.20 -26.18 -6.98
C SER A 26 -28.76 -26.31 -6.43
N VAL A 27 -28.16 -27.49 -6.65
CA VAL A 27 -26.77 -27.72 -6.29
C VAL A 27 -25.93 -26.76 -7.10
N THR A 28 -25.36 -25.76 -6.43
CA THR A 28 -24.39 -24.86 -6.99
C THR A 28 -22.98 -25.32 -6.61
N ASN A 29 -22.02 -25.01 -7.44
CA ASN A 29 -20.62 -25.29 -7.10
C ASN A 29 -20.26 -24.56 -5.80
N GLY A 30 -20.01 -25.33 -4.74
CA GLY A 30 -19.55 -24.79 -3.47
C GLY A 30 -18.15 -24.17 -3.60
N GLY A 31 -17.83 -23.25 -2.69
CA GLY A 31 -16.51 -22.65 -2.60
C GLY A 31 -16.54 -21.11 -2.57
N LEU A 32 -15.36 -20.51 -2.56
CA LEU A 32 -15.21 -19.07 -2.58
C LEU A 32 -15.56 -18.50 -3.96
N ASN A 33 -16.28 -17.37 -3.98
CA ASN A 33 -16.48 -16.60 -5.19
C ASN A 33 -15.17 -15.91 -5.62
N TYR A 34 -15.19 -15.18 -6.75
CA TYR A 34 -13.99 -14.53 -7.28
C TYR A 34 -13.40 -13.55 -6.28
N ASP A 35 -14.19 -12.64 -5.74
CA ASP A 35 -13.72 -11.60 -4.81
C ASP A 35 -13.13 -12.19 -3.53
N GLN A 36 -13.80 -13.20 -2.96
CA GLN A 36 -13.29 -13.93 -1.79
C GLN A 36 -11.95 -14.63 -2.08
N LYS A 37 -11.77 -15.18 -3.30
CA LYS A 37 -10.50 -15.77 -3.71
C LYS A 37 -9.39 -14.72 -3.80
N GLN A 38 -9.68 -13.54 -4.36
CA GLN A 38 -8.71 -12.43 -4.45
C GLN A 38 -8.35 -11.88 -3.06
N GLN A 39 -9.32 -11.71 -2.18
CA GLN A 39 -9.09 -11.32 -0.80
C GLN A 39 -8.20 -12.34 -0.06
N LEU A 40 -8.50 -13.62 -0.19
CA LEU A 40 -7.68 -14.68 0.43
C LEU A 40 -6.26 -14.70 -0.15
N LYS A 41 -6.11 -14.47 -1.45
CA LYS A 41 -4.80 -14.37 -2.12
C LYS A 41 -4.01 -13.18 -1.56
N THR A 42 -4.63 -12.01 -1.45
CA THR A 42 -4.02 -10.81 -0.86
C THR A 42 -3.52 -11.06 0.58
N LYS A 43 -4.39 -11.63 1.42
CA LYS A 43 -4.03 -11.98 2.82
C LYS A 43 -2.83 -12.93 2.88
N ARG A 44 -2.79 -13.95 2.01
CA ARG A 44 -1.66 -14.90 1.93
C ARG A 44 -0.37 -14.25 1.45
N LEU A 45 -0.44 -13.35 0.47
CA LEU A 45 0.71 -12.61 -0.02
C LEU A 45 1.32 -11.72 1.07
N LEU A 46 0.49 -11.00 1.83
CA LEU A 46 0.96 -10.15 2.94
C LEU A 46 1.50 -11.00 4.11
N ALA A 47 0.81 -12.08 4.46
CA ALA A 47 1.30 -13.02 5.46
C ALA A 47 2.67 -13.63 5.08
N ALA A 48 2.88 -13.93 3.80
CA ALA A 48 4.18 -14.40 3.31
C ALA A 48 5.30 -13.34 3.40
N GLN A 49 4.94 -12.05 3.49
CA GLN A 49 5.87 -10.93 3.75
C GLN A 49 6.08 -10.66 5.25
N GLY A 50 5.53 -11.50 6.13
CA GLY A 50 5.66 -11.37 7.58
C GLY A 50 4.66 -10.43 8.24
N PHE A 51 3.56 -10.07 7.56
CA PHE A 51 2.50 -9.26 8.14
C PHE A 51 1.45 -10.14 8.82
N TYR A 52 0.98 -9.70 9.98
CA TYR A 52 -0.13 -10.31 10.71
C TYR A 52 -1.45 -9.58 10.40
N GLU A 53 -2.52 -10.34 10.22
CA GLU A 53 -3.85 -9.76 10.01
C GLU A 53 -4.41 -9.19 11.32
N ALA A 54 -4.78 -7.92 11.31
CA ALA A 54 -5.54 -7.26 12.35
C ALA A 54 -7.03 -7.25 11.98
N SER A 55 -7.90 -7.21 12.97
CA SER A 55 -9.34 -7.04 12.82
C SER A 55 -9.83 -6.05 13.83
N THR A 56 -10.21 -4.88 13.38
CA THR A 56 -10.67 -3.78 14.24
C THR A 56 -12.18 -3.57 14.09
N LEU A 57 -12.76 -2.80 15.04
CA LEU A 57 -14.17 -2.47 14.99
C LEU A 57 -14.47 -1.52 13.82
N ALA A 58 -15.66 -1.68 13.23
CA ALA A 58 -16.13 -0.80 12.15
C ALA A 58 -16.58 0.59 12.64
N PHE A 59 -16.36 0.88 13.91
CA PHE A 59 -16.81 2.08 14.60
C PHE A 59 -15.64 2.74 15.31
N TYR A 60 -15.65 4.07 15.30
CA TYR A 60 -14.78 4.90 16.12
C TYR A 60 -15.45 6.25 16.43
N SER A 61 -14.73 7.22 16.91
CA SER A 61 -15.22 8.60 17.13
C SER A 61 -14.46 9.59 16.24
N ASN A 62 -14.84 10.85 16.28
CA ASN A 62 -14.08 11.90 15.59
C ASN A 62 -12.67 12.09 16.17
N ALA A 63 -12.42 11.67 17.43
CA ALA A 63 -11.11 11.76 18.03
C ALA A 63 -10.04 10.97 17.27
N GLU A 64 -10.41 9.86 16.62
CA GLU A 64 -9.50 9.10 15.77
C GLU A 64 -9.13 9.84 14.48
N LEU A 65 -10.05 10.62 13.93
CA LEU A 65 -9.77 11.50 12.79
C LEU A 65 -8.94 12.72 13.23
N ASP A 66 -9.19 13.24 14.43
CA ASP A 66 -8.38 14.31 15.03
C ASP A 66 -6.96 13.85 15.31
N MET A 67 -6.79 12.63 15.82
CA MET A 67 -5.46 11.99 16.04
C MET A 67 -4.61 11.92 14.76
N LEU A 68 -5.23 11.77 13.59
CA LEU A 68 -4.54 11.79 12.30
C LEU A 68 -4.49 13.20 11.65
N HIS A 69 -4.86 14.25 12.40
CA HIS A 69 -4.91 15.63 11.92
C HIS A 69 -5.71 15.79 10.61
N ILE A 70 -6.77 14.97 10.42
CA ILE A 70 -7.65 15.08 9.25
C ILE A 70 -8.38 16.43 9.31
N PRO A 71 -8.29 17.29 8.25
CA PRO A 71 -8.94 18.59 8.21
C PRO A 71 -10.46 18.51 8.43
N ALA A 72 -11.04 19.58 8.98
CA ALA A 72 -12.48 19.60 9.30
C ALA A 72 -13.38 19.52 8.05
N ASP A 73 -12.88 19.94 6.91
CA ASP A 73 -13.55 19.94 5.60
C ASP A 73 -13.20 18.73 4.73
N ASP A 74 -12.40 17.78 5.24
CA ASP A 74 -12.03 16.57 4.52
C ASP A 74 -13.25 15.63 4.36
N GLU A 75 -13.33 14.96 3.20
CA GLU A 75 -14.38 13.99 2.89
C GLU A 75 -14.45 12.84 3.91
N ALA A 76 -13.32 12.45 4.51
CA ALA A 76 -13.27 11.42 5.55
C ALA A 76 -14.08 11.81 6.80
N ARG A 77 -14.39 13.11 7.00
CA ARG A 77 -15.22 13.56 8.11
C ARG A 77 -16.72 13.49 7.84
N LYS A 78 -17.12 13.14 6.62
CA LYS A 78 -18.54 12.85 6.31
C LYS A 78 -18.94 11.46 6.83
N ALA A 79 -18.68 11.22 8.11
CA ALA A 79 -18.93 9.93 8.75
C ALA A 79 -20.39 9.80 9.18
N ILE A 80 -20.92 8.59 9.06
CA ILE A 80 -22.28 8.24 9.45
C ILE A 80 -22.35 8.09 10.96
N ARG A 81 -23.18 8.85 11.61
CA ARG A 81 -23.40 8.78 13.05
C ARG A 81 -24.34 7.63 13.42
N ILE A 82 -23.95 6.88 14.45
CA ILE A 82 -24.74 5.78 15.00
C ILE A 82 -25.77 6.36 15.99
N LEU A 83 -27.05 5.98 15.83
CA LEU A 83 -28.14 6.52 16.67
C LEU A 83 -28.02 6.10 18.13
N ASN A 84 -27.60 4.88 18.39
CA ASN A 84 -27.48 4.29 19.73
C ASN A 84 -26.11 3.63 19.89
N PRO A 85 -25.02 4.42 19.94
CA PRO A 85 -23.68 3.87 20.03
C PRO A 85 -23.46 3.15 21.36
N ILE A 86 -22.58 2.14 21.34
CA ILE A 86 -22.19 1.37 22.54
C ILE A 86 -21.47 2.30 23.53
N SER A 87 -20.70 3.25 23.02
CA SER A 87 -20.00 4.28 23.78
C SER A 87 -19.76 5.51 22.90
N GLU A 88 -19.44 6.65 23.49
CA GLU A 88 -19.08 7.88 22.76
C GLU A 88 -17.86 7.66 21.85
N ASN A 89 -16.93 6.81 22.25
CA ASN A 89 -15.75 6.47 21.46
C ASN A 89 -16.06 5.57 20.24
N LEU A 90 -17.29 5.09 20.10
CA LEU A 90 -17.75 4.21 19.03
C LEU A 90 -19.03 4.80 18.38
N SER A 91 -19.01 6.09 18.11
CA SER A 91 -20.20 6.86 17.75
C SER A 91 -20.42 7.09 16.26
N ILE A 92 -19.41 6.81 15.42
CA ILE A 92 -19.47 6.93 13.97
C ILE A 92 -18.96 5.68 13.27
N MET A 93 -19.45 5.46 12.04
CA MET A 93 -18.89 4.45 11.15
C MET A 93 -17.55 4.93 10.62
N ARG A 94 -16.56 4.04 10.57
CA ARG A 94 -15.21 4.37 10.07
C ARG A 94 -15.22 4.74 8.60
N THR A 95 -14.50 5.79 8.25
CA THR A 95 -14.29 6.26 6.88
C THR A 95 -12.87 6.00 6.38
N LEU A 96 -11.94 5.69 7.30
CA LEU A 96 -10.56 5.29 7.07
C LEU A 96 -10.21 4.10 7.97
N LEU A 97 -9.28 3.25 7.55
CA LEU A 97 -8.70 2.19 8.38
C LEU A 97 -7.43 2.65 9.13
N ALA A 98 -6.72 3.64 8.61
CA ALA A 98 -5.47 4.13 9.17
C ALA A 98 -5.56 4.53 10.67
N PRO A 99 -6.64 5.22 11.15
CA PRO A 99 -6.80 5.50 12.57
C PRO A 99 -6.87 4.23 13.42
N SER A 100 -7.65 3.26 12.99
CA SER A 100 -7.81 1.98 13.70
C SER A 100 -6.49 1.21 13.73
N MET A 101 -5.74 1.19 12.63
CA MET A 101 -4.42 0.54 12.57
C MET A 101 -3.42 1.23 13.50
N LEU A 102 -3.41 2.57 13.54
CA LEU A 102 -2.54 3.31 14.45
C LEU A 102 -2.86 2.98 15.92
N ASN A 103 -4.13 2.89 16.29
CA ASN A 103 -4.54 2.48 17.62
C ASN A 103 -4.03 1.07 17.98
N VAL A 104 -4.10 0.11 17.04
CA VAL A 104 -3.55 -1.24 17.27
C VAL A 104 -2.04 -1.19 17.48
N ILE A 105 -1.31 -0.37 16.71
CA ILE A 105 0.14 -0.19 16.89
C ILE A 105 0.45 0.40 18.27
N VAL A 106 -0.24 1.47 18.65
CA VAL A 106 -0.08 2.12 19.96
C VAL A 106 -0.36 1.16 21.10
N ASP A 107 -1.42 0.35 21.00
CA ASP A 107 -1.75 -0.66 22.00
C ASP A 107 -0.67 -1.75 22.11
N ASN A 108 -0.07 -2.15 21.01
CA ASN A 108 1.05 -3.09 21.01
C ASN A 108 2.28 -2.48 21.68
N LEU A 109 2.63 -1.25 21.36
CA LEU A 109 3.74 -0.53 21.99
C LEU A 109 3.52 -0.37 23.50
N LYS A 110 2.32 0.01 23.94
CA LYS A 110 1.94 0.07 25.39
C LYS A 110 2.09 -1.27 26.11
N LYS A 111 1.92 -2.38 25.40
CA LYS A 111 2.08 -3.75 25.95
C LYS A 111 3.52 -4.28 25.86
N GLY A 112 4.48 -3.46 25.38
CA GLY A 112 5.88 -3.83 25.28
C GLY A 112 6.27 -4.57 24.00
N ASN A 113 5.38 -4.67 23.00
CA ASN A 113 5.72 -5.17 21.67
C ASN A 113 6.38 -4.02 20.90
N THR A 114 7.70 -4.09 20.73
CA THR A 114 8.49 -2.99 20.16
C THR A 114 8.61 -2.99 18.65
N GLU A 115 8.14 -4.06 17.99
CA GLU A 115 8.17 -4.18 16.53
C GLU A 115 6.98 -5.01 16.04
N GLY A 116 6.57 -4.79 14.80
CA GLY A 116 5.50 -5.57 14.19
C GLY A 116 5.11 -5.07 12.81
N ARG A 117 4.54 -5.98 12.03
CA ARG A 117 3.97 -5.72 10.72
C ARG A 117 2.55 -6.22 10.68
N LEU A 118 1.62 -5.32 10.42
CA LEU A 118 0.18 -5.58 10.49
C LEU A 118 -0.50 -5.20 9.19
N PHE A 119 -1.58 -5.88 8.86
CA PHE A 119 -2.49 -5.43 7.82
C PHE A 119 -3.94 -5.69 8.24
N GLU A 120 -4.85 -4.89 7.71
CA GLU A 120 -6.28 -5.12 7.81
C GLU A 120 -6.91 -4.94 6.43
N MET A 121 -7.77 -5.88 6.07
CA MET A 121 -8.60 -5.77 4.87
C MET A 121 -10.06 -5.76 5.31
N ALA A 122 -10.70 -4.61 5.20
CA ALA A 122 -12.05 -4.42 5.70
C ALA A 122 -12.77 -3.25 4.99
N PRO A 123 -14.09 -3.18 5.05
CA PRO A 123 -14.83 -2.06 4.49
C PRO A 123 -14.68 -0.78 5.32
N VAL A 124 -14.66 0.35 4.63
CA VAL A 124 -14.94 1.68 5.16
C VAL A 124 -16.28 2.16 4.60
N TYR A 125 -16.95 3.07 5.30
CA TYR A 125 -18.35 3.45 5.02
C TYR A 125 -18.42 4.89 4.54
N LEU A 126 -18.62 5.07 3.25
CA LEU A 126 -18.61 6.37 2.60
C LEU A 126 -20.05 6.81 2.25
N ALA A 127 -20.54 7.82 2.95
CA ALA A 127 -21.83 8.42 2.65
C ALA A 127 -21.71 9.40 1.47
N LYS A 128 -22.63 9.35 0.52
CA LYS A 128 -22.71 10.36 -0.54
C LYS A 128 -23.17 11.70 0.01
N GLU A 129 -24.13 11.68 0.92
CA GLU A 129 -24.67 12.86 1.59
C GLU A 129 -25.08 12.54 3.04
N LEU A 130 -25.17 13.57 3.87
CA LEU A 130 -25.65 13.48 5.25
C LEU A 130 -26.80 14.48 5.47
N PRO A 131 -27.89 14.06 6.15
CA PRO A 131 -28.18 12.71 6.66
C PRO A 131 -28.34 11.70 5.52
N ILE A 132 -27.99 10.44 5.77
CA ILE A 132 -28.06 9.38 4.76
C ILE A 132 -29.52 9.14 4.33
N ASN A 133 -29.75 9.06 3.03
CA ASN A 133 -31.03 8.70 2.41
C ASN A 133 -30.96 7.38 1.62
N GLU A 134 -29.74 6.84 1.41
CA GLU A 134 -29.47 5.55 0.77
C GLU A 134 -28.34 4.81 1.51
N HIS A 135 -28.13 3.54 1.18
CA HIS A 135 -27.03 2.78 1.74
C HIS A 135 -25.67 3.42 1.37
N PRO A 136 -24.74 3.52 2.33
CA PRO A 136 -23.39 4.02 2.05
C PRO A 136 -22.64 3.07 1.13
N HIS A 137 -21.63 3.58 0.45
CA HIS A 137 -20.66 2.74 -0.24
C HIS A 137 -19.75 2.08 0.80
N GLU A 138 -19.83 0.75 0.92
CA GLU A 138 -18.97 -0.08 1.76
C GLU A 138 -17.70 -0.46 0.98
N ARG A 139 -16.82 0.51 0.81
CA ARG A 139 -15.60 0.35 0.02
C ARG A 139 -14.61 -0.57 0.70
N GLN A 140 -14.27 -1.69 0.06
CA GLN A 140 -13.19 -2.55 0.54
C GLN A 140 -11.85 -1.82 0.49
N THR A 141 -11.16 -1.79 1.61
CA THR A 141 -9.93 -1.05 1.83
C THR A 141 -8.88 -1.96 2.42
N LEU A 142 -7.64 -1.80 1.98
CA LEU A 142 -6.46 -2.46 2.56
C LEU A 142 -5.64 -1.44 3.32
N CYS A 143 -5.42 -1.67 4.61
CA CYS A 143 -4.51 -0.90 5.43
C CYS A 143 -3.29 -1.75 5.79
N ILE A 144 -2.10 -1.15 5.75
CA ILE A 144 -0.82 -1.75 6.14
C ILE A 144 -0.20 -0.89 7.22
N GLY A 145 0.35 -1.52 8.25
CA GLY A 145 1.12 -0.88 9.31
C GLY A 145 2.41 -1.63 9.58
N ALA A 146 3.52 -0.92 9.73
CA ALA A 146 4.79 -1.48 10.18
C ALA A 146 5.40 -0.56 11.24
N PHE A 147 5.92 -1.13 12.32
CA PHE A 147 6.54 -0.36 13.38
C PHE A 147 7.72 -1.11 13.99
N GLY A 148 8.76 -0.37 14.35
CA GLY A 148 9.98 -0.92 14.90
C GLY A 148 11.21 -0.08 14.54
N PRO A 149 12.34 -0.26 15.23
CA PRO A 149 13.57 0.50 14.97
C PRO A 149 14.17 0.20 13.57
N GLU A 150 14.01 -1.02 13.08
CA GLU A 150 14.54 -1.48 11.80
C GLU A 150 13.55 -1.30 10.63
N GLU A 151 12.31 -0.87 10.92
CA GLU A 151 11.32 -0.66 9.87
C GLU A 151 11.59 0.65 9.13
N ASP A 152 11.45 0.60 7.81
CA ASP A 152 11.68 1.73 6.93
C ASP A 152 10.59 1.88 5.84
N PHE A 153 10.71 2.92 5.03
CA PHE A 153 9.83 3.16 3.90
C PHE A 153 9.81 1.98 2.90
N PHE A 154 10.96 1.33 2.73
CA PHE A 154 11.10 0.24 1.76
C PHE A 154 10.50 -1.08 2.26
N THR A 155 10.32 -1.26 3.57
CA THR A 155 9.57 -2.39 4.12
C THR A 155 8.14 -2.41 3.58
N VAL A 156 7.42 -1.30 3.72
CA VAL A 156 6.03 -1.20 3.24
C VAL A 156 5.99 -1.18 1.72
N LYS A 157 6.89 -0.43 1.06
CA LYS A 157 7.01 -0.41 -0.40
C LYS A 157 7.23 -1.79 -0.98
N GLY A 158 8.18 -2.57 -0.41
CA GLY A 158 8.47 -3.93 -0.85
C GLY A 158 7.29 -4.89 -0.69
N ALA A 159 6.52 -4.77 0.40
CA ALA A 159 5.29 -5.54 0.58
C ALA A 159 4.23 -5.19 -0.48
N LEU A 160 4.07 -3.91 -0.81
CA LEU A 160 3.17 -3.47 -1.88
C LEU A 160 3.65 -3.94 -3.27
N GLU A 161 4.94 -3.93 -3.54
CA GLU A 161 5.51 -4.46 -4.80
C GLU A 161 5.32 -5.97 -4.91
N ALA A 162 5.52 -6.71 -3.82
CA ALA A 162 5.26 -8.15 -3.78
C ALA A 162 3.76 -8.46 -3.98
N LEU A 163 2.88 -7.64 -3.41
CA LEU A 163 1.43 -7.74 -3.64
C LEU A 163 1.09 -7.50 -5.11
N ALA A 164 1.63 -6.43 -5.72
CA ALA A 164 1.43 -6.12 -7.13
C ALA A 164 1.92 -7.28 -8.03
N ALA A 165 3.15 -7.75 -7.81
CA ALA A 165 3.73 -8.87 -8.55
C ALA A 165 2.89 -10.14 -8.44
N GLY A 166 2.31 -10.41 -7.26
CA GLY A 166 1.40 -11.53 -7.03
C GLY A 166 0.13 -11.48 -7.90
N PHE A 167 -0.29 -10.28 -8.32
CA PHE A 167 -1.39 -10.06 -9.26
C PHE A 167 -0.96 -9.82 -10.71
N GLY A 168 0.34 -9.89 -11.00
CA GLY A 168 0.88 -9.60 -12.33
C GLY A 168 0.87 -8.10 -12.66
N LEU A 169 0.80 -7.24 -11.65
CA LEU A 169 0.79 -5.79 -11.75
C LEU A 169 2.15 -5.19 -11.40
N SER A 170 2.34 -3.94 -11.76
CA SER A 170 3.41 -3.09 -11.25
C SER A 170 2.81 -1.78 -10.74
N PHE A 171 3.34 -1.25 -9.65
CA PHE A 171 2.90 0.02 -9.09
C PHE A 171 3.88 1.14 -9.43
N ASP A 172 3.32 2.30 -9.71
CA ASP A 172 4.06 3.56 -9.81
C ASP A 172 3.87 4.37 -8.54
N TYR A 173 4.93 5.07 -8.12
CA TYR A 173 4.94 5.84 -6.88
C TYR A 173 5.18 7.31 -7.20
N LYS A 174 4.28 8.18 -6.73
CA LYS A 174 4.39 9.63 -6.89
C LYS A 174 4.46 10.29 -5.52
N ARG A 175 5.28 11.33 -5.40
CA ARG A 175 5.35 12.10 -4.16
C ARG A 175 3.99 12.74 -3.88
N GLU A 176 3.44 12.46 -2.71
CA GLU A 176 2.16 13.03 -2.25
C GLU A 176 2.24 13.20 -0.73
N THR A 177 1.69 14.30 -0.23
CA THR A 177 1.61 14.59 1.20
C THR A 177 0.18 14.45 1.68
N THR A 178 0.00 13.83 2.84
CA THR A 178 -1.27 13.75 3.56
C THR A 178 -1.05 14.28 4.98
N PRO A 179 -2.08 14.74 5.69
CA PRO A 179 -1.91 15.30 7.03
C PRO A 179 -1.23 14.36 8.02
N TRP A 180 -1.44 13.06 7.88
CA TRP A 180 -0.96 12.03 8.80
C TRP A 180 0.39 11.39 8.40
N LEU A 181 0.92 11.70 7.22
CA LEU A 181 2.22 11.17 6.77
C LEU A 181 3.30 12.24 6.74
N HIS A 182 4.52 11.81 6.96
CA HIS A 182 5.69 12.68 6.88
C HIS A 182 5.89 13.19 5.44
N PRO A 183 5.99 14.51 5.21
CA PRO A 183 5.98 15.09 3.86
C PRO A 183 7.17 14.69 2.98
N GLY A 184 8.28 14.28 3.61
CA GLY A 184 9.48 13.82 2.89
C GLY A 184 9.59 12.30 2.73
N ILE A 185 8.73 11.52 3.42
CA ILE A 185 8.79 10.05 3.45
C ILE A 185 7.38 9.49 3.25
N SER A 186 6.74 9.89 2.15
CA SER A 186 5.40 9.45 1.75
C SER A 186 5.26 9.40 0.24
N ALA A 187 4.39 8.53 -0.23
CA ALA A 187 4.08 8.40 -1.64
C ALA A 187 2.63 7.96 -1.87
N ALA A 188 2.04 8.44 -2.94
CA ALA A 188 0.85 7.85 -3.51
C ALA A 188 1.20 6.65 -4.38
N VAL A 189 0.34 5.63 -4.34
CA VAL A 189 0.45 4.39 -5.11
C VAL A 189 -0.49 4.46 -6.29
N TYR A 190 0.02 4.17 -7.48
CA TYR A 190 -0.74 4.14 -8.72
C TYR A 190 -0.59 2.77 -9.41
N CYS A 191 -1.62 2.37 -10.12
CA CYS A 191 -1.58 1.29 -11.09
C CYS A 191 -2.03 1.86 -12.45
N GLY A 192 -1.07 2.11 -13.34
CA GLY A 192 -1.31 2.95 -14.51
C GLY A 192 -1.77 4.35 -14.10
N ASP A 193 -2.92 4.79 -14.61
CA ASP A 193 -3.48 6.11 -14.28
C ASP A 193 -4.36 6.10 -13.00
N LYS A 194 -4.66 4.94 -12.43
CA LYS A 194 -5.50 4.82 -11.24
C LYS A 194 -4.70 5.03 -9.97
N ARG A 195 -5.11 6.03 -9.19
CA ARG A 195 -4.60 6.21 -7.83
C ARG A 195 -5.25 5.18 -6.91
N LEU A 196 -4.42 4.38 -6.23
CA LEU A 196 -4.87 3.35 -5.31
C LEU A 196 -4.92 3.84 -3.86
N GLY A 197 -4.02 4.71 -3.46
CA GLY A 197 -3.93 5.18 -2.09
C GLY A 197 -2.59 5.84 -1.77
N VAL A 198 -2.23 5.84 -0.49
CA VAL A 198 -0.99 6.46 0.01
C VAL A 198 -0.33 5.58 1.06
N PHE A 199 0.98 5.71 1.20
CA PHE A 199 1.73 5.13 2.32
C PHE A 199 2.96 5.98 2.64
N GLY A 200 3.47 5.81 3.85
CA GLY A 200 4.68 6.52 4.28
C GLY A 200 4.91 6.43 5.77
N LYS A 201 5.91 7.17 6.24
CA LYS A 201 6.18 7.32 7.67
C LYS A 201 5.08 8.16 8.31
N LEU A 202 4.66 7.82 9.52
CA LEU A 202 3.78 8.65 10.33
C LEU A 202 4.42 10.04 10.53
N SER A 203 3.62 11.11 10.54
CA SER A 203 4.16 12.44 10.76
C SER A 203 4.82 12.55 12.13
N ASN A 204 5.91 13.31 12.21
CA ASN A 204 6.63 13.48 13.47
C ASN A 204 5.78 14.17 14.55
N GLU A 205 4.85 15.03 14.14
CA GLU A 205 3.93 15.73 15.01
C GLU A 205 2.98 14.73 15.68
N ILE A 206 2.27 13.93 14.89
CA ILE A 206 1.38 12.88 15.39
C ILE A 206 2.17 11.88 16.26
N ASN A 207 3.35 11.43 15.80
CA ASN A 207 4.18 10.53 16.60
C ASN A 207 4.53 11.12 17.98
N GLY A 208 4.77 12.43 18.04
CA GLY A 208 5.01 13.17 19.28
C GLY A 208 3.79 13.22 20.22
N GLU A 209 2.58 13.19 19.68
CA GLU A 209 1.31 13.23 20.43
C GLU A 209 0.84 11.85 20.94
N LEU A 210 1.40 10.75 20.42
CA LEU A 210 1.00 9.41 20.84
C LEU A 210 1.22 9.19 22.33
N GLU A 211 0.27 8.55 22.99
CA GLU A 211 0.33 8.19 24.42
C GLU A 211 1.18 6.93 24.66
N ILE A 212 2.45 6.97 24.28
CA ILE A 212 3.45 5.92 24.52
C ILE A 212 4.64 6.49 25.29
N ALA A 213 5.50 5.63 25.84
CA ALA A 213 6.68 6.05 26.57
C ALA A 213 7.64 6.88 25.68
N LYS A 214 8.31 7.86 26.24
CA LYS A 214 9.16 8.79 25.48
C LYS A 214 10.30 8.09 24.75
N ASP A 215 10.95 7.15 25.41
CA ASP A 215 12.01 6.31 24.84
C ASP A 215 11.50 5.48 23.65
N GLN A 216 10.26 5.05 23.67
CA GLN A 216 9.61 4.37 22.56
C GLN A 216 9.34 5.34 21.39
N LYS A 217 8.89 6.59 21.65
CA LYS A 217 8.67 7.60 20.60
C LYS A 217 9.95 7.90 19.81
N ASP A 218 11.08 8.04 20.52
CA ASP A 218 12.36 8.40 19.94
C ASP A 218 13.00 7.26 19.15
N SER A 219 12.70 6.00 19.51
CA SER A 219 13.26 4.79 18.89
C SER A 219 12.35 4.13 17.84
N GLN A 220 11.07 4.52 17.75
CA GLN A 220 10.11 3.88 16.87
C GLN A 220 9.98 4.59 15.52
N ASN A 221 10.06 3.78 14.46
CA ASN A 221 9.59 4.17 13.15
C ASN A 221 8.21 3.54 12.92
N ILE A 222 7.21 4.36 12.67
CA ILE A 222 5.85 3.90 12.34
C ILE A 222 5.56 4.26 10.89
N TYR A 223 5.21 3.27 10.10
CA TYR A 223 4.80 3.39 8.71
C TYR A 223 3.37 2.91 8.55
N LEU A 224 2.58 3.68 7.84
CA LEU A 224 1.19 3.36 7.55
C LEU A 224 0.92 3.50 6.05
N GLY A 225 0.01 2.68 5.54
CA GLY A 225 -0.49 2.81 4.19
C GLY A 225 -1.95 2.40 4.11
N GLU A 226 -2.72 3.10 3.31
CA GLU A 226 -4.12 2.79 3.05
C GLU A 226 -4.40 2.84 1.55
N LEU A 227 -4.99 1.76 1.04
CA LEU A 227 -5.27 1.54 -0.38
C LEU A 227 -6.73 1.18 -0.60
N ASP A 228 -7.33 1.77 -1.62
CA ASP A 228 -8.61 1.34 -2.17
C ASP A 228 -8.45 -0.03 -2.84
N TYR A 229 -8.98 -1.06 -2.19
CA TYR A 229 -8.86 -2.42 -2.68
C TYR A 229 -9.73 -2.68 -3.90
N GLU A 230 -10.85 -2.00 -4.05
CA GLU A 230 -11.71 -2.11 -5.23
C GLU A 230 -11.01 -1.52 -6.46
N ALA A 231 -10.37 -0.36 -6.29
CA ALA A 231 -9.55 0.24 -7.33
C ALA A 231 -8.38 -0.68 -7.73
N LEU A 232 -7.70 -1.32 -6.76
CA LEU A 232 -6.66 -2.30 -7.01
C LEU A 232 -7.20 -3.49 -7.83
N MET A 233 -8.30 -4.09 -7.41
CA MET A 233 -8.89 -5.25 -8.11
C MET A 233 -9.37 -4.89 -9.51
N SER A 234 -9.77 -3.65 -9.75
CA SER A 234 -10.14 -3.19 -11.10
C SER A 234 -8.94 -3.07 -12.07
N CYS A 235 -7.71 -3.19 -11.58
CA CYS A 235 -6.50 -3.25 -12.40
C CYS A 235 -6.11 -4.68 -12.76
N VAL A 236 -6.70 -5.68 -12.09
CA VAL A 236 -6.38 -7.10 -12.31
C VAL A 236 -7.17 -7.62 -13.51
N ASP A 237 -6.51 -7.91 -14.61
CA ASP A 237 -7.15 -8.44 -15.82
C ASP A 237 -7.43 -9.97 -15.75
N GLY A 238 -6.92 -10.63 -14.73
CA GLY A 238 -7.18 -12.05 -14.43
C GLY A 238 -6.50 -13.04 -15.35
N GLU A 239 -5.79 -12.60 -16.39
CA GLU A 239 -5.11 -13.47 -17.34
C GLU A 239 -3.62 -13.61 -17.03
N LEU A 240 -3.19 -14.83 -16.75
CA LEU A 240 -1.77 -15.19 -16.76
C LEU A 240 -1.30 -15.36 -18.19
N ARG A 241 -0.50 -14.41 -18.70
CA ARG A 241 0.07 -14.48 -20.04
C ARG A 241 1.49 -15.03 -19.96
N TYR A 242 1.71 -16.18 -20.60
CA TYR A 242 3.04 -16.73 -20.74
C TYR A 242 3.90 -15.79 -21.59
N GLN A 243 5.06 -15.40 -21.06
CA GLN A 243 6.10 -14.73 -21.83
C GLN A 243 7.26 -15.70 -22.05
N PRO A 244 7.57 -16.04 -23.32
CA PRO A 244 8.68 -16.93 -23.61
C PRO A 244 9.99 -16.27 -23.19
N LEU A 245 10.88 -17.08 -22.62
CA LEU A 245 12.24 -16.63 -22.33
C LEU A 245 12.98 -16.35 -23.63
N SER A 246 13.71 -15.24 -23.67
CA SER A 246 14.59 -14.95 -24.80
C SER A 246 15.70 -15.98 -24.88
N PRO A 247 15.95 -16.59 -26.07
CA PRO A 247 17.11 -17.46 -26.27
C PRO A 247 18.43 -16.70 -26.30
N TYR A 248 18.39 -15.36 -26.42
CA TYR A 248 19.55 -14.50 -26.49
C TYR A 248 19.86 -13.87 -25.14
N ALA A 249 21.15 -13.86 -24.77
CA ALA A 249 21.59 -13.25 -23.52
C ALA A 249 21.41 -11.72 -23.53
N ALA A 250 20.95 -11.18 -22.42
CA ALA A 250 20.88 -9.73 -22.26
C ALA A 250 22.27 -9.15 -21.98
N VAL A 251 22.56 -8.01 -22.61
CA VAL A 251 23.79 -7.23 -22.38
C VAL A 251 23.55 -6.24 -21.25
N LYS A 252 24.34 -6.32 -20.17
CA LYS A 252 24.27 -5.39 -19.04
C LYS A 252 25.19 -4.18 -19.25
N ARG A 253 24.73 -3.00 -18.84
CA ARG A 253 25.50 -1.75 -18.82
C ARG A 253 25.18 -0.96 -17.56
N ASP A 254 26.24 -0.50 -16.91
CA ASP A 254 26.14 0.36 -15.73
C ASP A 254 26.29 1.82 -16.16
N LEU A 255 25.45 2.67 -15.60
CA LEU A 255 25.45 4.11 -15.83
C LEU A 255 25.45 4.83 -14.48
N ALA A 256 26.46 5.64 -14.19
CA ALA A 256 26.49 6.54 -13.06
C ALA A 256 26.06 7.94 -13.51
N LEU A 257 24.91 8.40 -13.02
CA LEU A 257 24.22 9.59 -13.46
C LEU A 257 24.24 10.67 -12.37
N VAL A 258 24.74 11.85 -12.68
CA VAL A 258 24.72 13.02 -11.77
C VAL A 258 23.46 13.82 -12.05
N CYS A 259 22.61 13.99 -11.05
CA CYS A 259 21.33 14.71 -11.16
C CYS A 259 21.12 15.61 -9.93
N ASP A 260 20.16 16.51 -10.05
CA ASP A 260 19.71 17.35 -8.94
C ASP A 260 19.04 16.48 -7.84
N GLU A 261 19.16 16.90 -6.58
CA GLU A 261 18.56 16.17 -5.44
C GLU A 261 17.05 15.96 -5.60
N LYS A 262 16.37 16.87 -6.29
CA LYS A 262 14.93 16.81 -6.56
C LYS A 262 14.53 15.74 -7.59
N THR A 263 15.44 15.34 -8.48
CA THR A 263 15.16 14.36 -9.54
C THR A 263 14.87 13.00 -8.91
N THR A 264 13.75 12.42 -9.27
CA THR A 264 13.33 11.12 -8.76
C THR A 264 13.92 9.96 -9.57
N CYS A 265 14.05 8.79 -8.95
CA CYS A 265 14.47 7.56 -9.64
C CYS A 265 13.50 7.22 -10.78
N GLY A 266 12.18 7.34 -10.54
CA GLY A 266 11.14 7.05 -11.52
C GLY A 266 11.23 7.91 -12.78
N GLU A 267 11.55 9.22 -12.68
CA GLU A 267 11.74 10.10 -13.85
C GLU A 267 12.92 9.65 -14.71
N ILE A 268 14.00 9.19 -14.08
CA ILE A 268 15.17 8.64 -14.77
C ILE A 268 14.80 7.33 -15.48
N GLU A 269 14.17 6.38 -14.75
CA GLU A 269 13.75 5.09 -15.28
C GLU A 269 12.77 5.24 -16.45
N GLU A 270 11.78 6.10 -16.32
CA GLU A 270 10.82 6.39 -17.40
C GLU A 270 11.51 6.95 -18.63
N THR A 271 12.46 7.88 -18.44
CA THR A 271 13.22 8.47 -19.55
C THR A 271 14.09 7.42 -20.24
N ILE A 272 14.70 6.51 -19.48
CA ILE A 272 15.50 5.41 -20.01
C ILE A 272 14.62 4.41 -20.78
N LYS A 273 13.49 3.97 -20.21
CA LYS A 273 12.54 3.02 -20.84
C LYS A 273 12.02 3.56 -22.18
N LYS A 274 11.68 4.85 -22.24
CA LYS A 274 11.18 5.50 -23.46
C LYS A 274 12.26 5.68 -24.57
N ALA A 275 13.53 5.52 -24.25
CA ALA A 275 14.60 5.72 -25.25
C ALA A 275 14.68 4.58 -26.28
N SER A 276 14.44 3.33 -25.86
CA SER A 276 14.51 2.18 -26.76
C SER A 276 13.69 1.00 -26.24
N PRO A 277 13.02 0.23 -27.14
CA PRO A 277 12.34 -1.01 -26.76
C PRO A 277 13.30 -2.15 -26.38
N LEU A 278 14.62 -2.01 -26.63
CA LEU A 278 15.63 -2.98 -26.21
C LEU A 278 15.93 -2.88 -24.71
N VAL A 279 15.51 -1.80 -24.03
CA VAL A 279 15.68 -1.64 -22.60
C VAL A 279 14.70 -2.56 -21.88
N GLY A 280 15.24 -3.54 -21.18
CA GLY A 280 14.49 -4.45 -20.30
C GLY A 280 14.52 -3.95 -18.85
N GLU A 281 15.16 -4.72 -17.97
CA GLU A 281 15.28 -4.39 -16.56
C GLU A 281 16.19 -3.16 -16.34
N ILE A 282 15.76 -2.28 -15.44
CA ILE A 282 16.53 -1.14 -14.95
C ILE A 282 16.62 -1.32 -13.44
N LYS A 283 17.83 -1.36 -12.90
CA LYS A 283 18.05 -1.55 -11.47
C LYS A 283 18.94 -0.44 -10.92
N LEU A 284 18.39 0.36 -10.00
CA LEU A 284 19.20 1.26 -9.18
C LEU A 284 19.97 0.42 -8.16
N PHE A 285 21.29 0.57 -8.08
CA PHE A 285 22.12 -0.18 -7.14
C PHE A 285 22.94 0.69 -6.20
N ASP A 286 23.11 1.98 -6.50
CA ASP A 286 23.84 2.91 -5.60
C ASP A 286 23.31 4.34 -5.72
N ILE A 287 23.30 5.05 -4.59
CA ILE A 287 23.03 6.49 -4.52
C ILE A 287 24.13 7.14 -3.69
N TYR A 288 24.96 7.94 -4.34
CA TYR A 288 26.05 8.64 -3.69
C TYR A 288 25.76 10.13 -3.53
N ARG A 289 26.01 10.63 -2.34
CA ARG A 289 25.94 12.05 -1.98
C ARG A 289 27.28 12.44 -1.38
N GLY A 290 27.99 13.36 -2.01
CA GLY A 290 29.31 13.79 -1.53
C GLY A 290 29.71 15.15 -2.06
N ALA A 291 30.62 15.80 -1.36
CA ALA A 291 31.10 17.15 -1.69
C ALA A 291 31.65 17.29 -3.11
N ASN A 292 32.09 16.18 -3.71
CA ASN A 292 32.68 16.18 -5.07
C ASN A 292 31.64 16.34 -6.19
N LEU A 293 30.33 16.27 -5.89
CA LEU A 293 29.26 16.38 -6.90
C LEU A 293 28.70 17.80 -7.03
N GLY A 294 29.09 18.71 -6.13
CA GLY A 294 28.50 20.03 -6.00
C GLY A 294 27.27 20.04 -5.09
N GLU A 295 26.91 21.20 -4.57
CA GLU A 295 25.81 21.39 -3.65
C GLU A 295 24.46 21.12 -4.34
N GLY A 296 23.57 20.39 -3.68
CA GLY A 296 22.24 20.06 -4.21
C GLY A 296 22.21 18.97 -5.29
N LYS A 297 23.30 18.21 -5.48
CA LYS A 297 23.41 17.12 -6.44
C LYS A 297 23.63 15.77 -5.78
N LYS A 298 23.15 14.72 -6.46
CA LYS A 298 23.39 13.30 -6.13
C LYS A 298 23.82 12.53 -7.37
N SER A 299 24.54 11.43 -7.18
CA SER A 299 24.85 10.46 -8.22
C SER A 299 23.99 9.21 -7.99
N MET A 300 23.30 8.76 -9.01
CA MET A 300 22.49 7.54 -9.00
C MET A 300 23.10 6.56 -10.02
N ALA A 301 23.39 5.33 -9.56
CA ALA A 301 24.01 4.31 -10.40
C ALA A 301 22.99 3.23 -10.76
N PHE A 302 22.81 3.01 -12.06
CA PHE A 302 21.84 2.07 -12.62
C PHE A 302 22.53 0.99 -13.43
N THR A 303 22.11 -0.25 -13.26
CA THR A 303 22.37 -1.35 -14.20
C THR A 303 21.20 -1.44 -15.17
N LEU A 304 21.49 -1.35 -16.46
CA LEU A 304 20.53 -1.54 -17.55
C LEU A 304 20.72 -2.91 -18.19
N SER A 305 19.63 -3.62 -18.43
CA SER A 305 19.61 -4.85 -19.21
C SER A 305 19.07 -4.56 -20.61
N LEU A 306 19.85 -4.83 -21.65
CA LEU A 306 19.48 -4.61 -23.04
C LEU A 306 19.34 -5.97 -23.74
N SER A 307 18.16 -6.26 -24.29
CA SER A 307 17.88 -7.51 -24.97
C SER A 307 16.88 -7.34 -26.10
N ASP A 308 16.97 -8.23 -27.08
CA ASP A 308 15.98 -8.39 -28.15
C ASP A 308 15.51 -9.86 -28.13
N PRO A 309 14.21 -10.14 -28.06
CA PRO A 309 13.71 -11.52 -28.08
C PRO A 309 13.92 -12.23 -29.42
N LYS A 310 14.27 -11.51 -30.49
CA LYS A 310 14.36 -12.04 -31.85
C LYS A 310 15.80 -12.24 -32.33
N LYS A 311 16.77 -11.55 -31.73
CA LYS A 311 18.18 -11.60 -32.15
C LYS A 311 19.13 -11.22 -31.03
N GLU A 312 20.39 -11.59 -31.19
CA GLU A 312 21.47 -11.09 -30.33
C GLU A 312 21.70 -9.60 -30.56
N VAL A 313 21.85 -8.82 -29.47
CA VAL A 313 22.10 -7.37 -29.54
C VAL A 313 23.59 -7.12 -29.75
N SER A 314 23.96 -6.49 -30.87
CA SER A 314 25.36 -6.20 -31.16
C SER A 314 25.93 -5.07 -30.29
N THR A 315 27.24 -5.03 -30.09
CA THR A 315 27.92 -3.97 -29.35
C THR A 315 27.61 -2.58 -29.90
N GLU A 316 27.53 -2.44 -31.21
CA GLU A 316 27.20 -1.18 -31.87
C GLU A 316 25.75 -0.72 -31.60
N GLU A 317 24.81 -1.67 -31.54
CA GLU A 317 23.42 -1.38 -31.16
C GLU A 317 23.34 -0.93 -29.71
N VAL A 318 24.08 -1.59 -28.80
CA VAL A 318 24.17 -1.21 -27.39
C VAL A 318 24.69 0.22 -27.24
N GLU A 319 25.82 0.55 -27.90
CA GLU A 319 26.38 1.90 -27.84
C GLU A 319 25.45 2.98 -28.36
N ARG A 320 24.74 2.68 -29.45
CA ARG A 320 23.72 3.58 -30.04
C ARG A 320 22.57 3.84 -29.05
N VAL A 321 22.08 2.79 -28.39
CA VAL A 321 21.00 2.90 -27.41
C VAL A 321 21.47 3.68 -26.17
N VAL A 322 22.64 3.39 -25.64
CA VAL A 322 23.23 4.11 -24.51
C VAL A 322 23.41 5.60 -24.84
N LYS A 323 23.96 5.92 -26.01
CA LYS A 323 24.10 7.31 -26.47
C LYS A 323 22.76 8.04 -26.57
N LYS A 324 21.72 7.36 -27.04
CA LYS A 324 20.36 7.92 -27.10
C LYS A 324 19.78 8.14 -25.72
N ILE A 325 19.98 7.20 -24.78
CA ILE A 325 19.57 7.32 -23.36
C ILE A 325 20.21 8.55 -22.73
N LEU A 326 21.54 8.67 -22.85
CA LEU A 326 22.27 9.81 -22.28
C LEU A 326 21.84 11.15 -22.88
N GLY A 327 21.59 11.18 -24.19
CA GLY A 327 21.07 12.37 -24.87
C GLY A 327 19.69 12.78 -24.33
N ASN A 328 18.79 11.82 -24.14
CA ASN A 328 17.46 12.08 -23.58
C ASN A 328 17.51 12.55 -22.13
N LEU A 329 18.35 11.93 -21.31
CA LEU A 329 18.55 12.30 -19.90
C LEU A 329 19.10 13.72 -19.78
N LYS A 330 20.09 14.06 -20.59
CA LYS A 330 20.67 15.42 -20.61
C LYS A 330 19.63 16.45 -21.05
N PHE A 331 18.90 16.17 -22.12
CA PHE A 331 17.92 17.11 -22.69
C PHE A 331 16.71 17.34 -21.79
N LYS A 332 16.16 16.26 -21.19
CA LYS A 332 14.92 16.34 -20.41
C LYS A 332 15.14 16.70 -18.93
N LEU A 333 16.19 16.18 -18.35
CA LEU A 333 16.42 16.23 -16.89
C LEU A 333 17.74 16.94 -16.51
N GLY A 334 18.52 17.42 -17.49
CA GLY A 334 19.81 18.05 -17.24
C GLY A 334 20.86 17.10 -16.61
N ILE A 335 20.69 15.79 -16.78
CA ILE A 335 21.52 14.77 -16.15
C ILE A 335 22.81 14.58 -16.95
N GLU A 336 23.92 14.46 -16.25
CA GLU A 336 25.23 14.18 -16.82
C GLU A 336 25.77 12.83 -16.31
N ILE A 337 26.59 12.19 -17.13
CA ILE A 337 27.32 10.99 -16.72
C ILE A 337 28.48 11.39 -15.81
N ARG A 338 28.72 10.58 -14.79
CA ARG A 338 29.84 10.78 -13.86
C ARG A 338 31.14 10.32 -14.46
#